data_9e2e1ac84fe1a46e360dbb1ea1cc5d38
#
_entry.id   9e2e1ac84fe1a46e360dbb1ea1cc5d38
#
_cell.length_a   1.000
_cell.length_b   1.000
_cell.length_c   1.000
_cell.angle_alpha   90.00
_cell.angle_beta   90.00
_cell.angle_gamma   90.00
#
_symmetry.space_group_name_H-M   'P 1'
#
loop_
_entity.id
_entity.type
_entity.pdbx_description
1 polymer ?
#
loop_
_entity_poly.entity_id
_entity_poly.type
_entity_poly.pdbx_seq_one_letter_code
_entity_poly.pdbx_strand_id
1 'polypeptide(L)'
;MKKTLIAAASTAVLLAGCATTEPAEDKKADKKVLHTMESYDLLSVDPADAITSNIFNQIYEGLYRFDANNELVPAAAKSHSVSEDGKVYTFKLDPNAKWSDGKPVTAENFRYAFERVIKTNSPFAYLLEPVEKTTAVDDETLRIELKRPTPYFLSMTTFGTYMPVREDIVKAEGDQFGTDPKTNVYNGPFTFKKYQAEQGYTLAKNAEYADRKNVKIDEVDVKIIKDPMLAINLFESGELDVAPLNSENVVTYKDQKEYNTFSDSRMFFIRMNEKTDALKDKKTRQAIDAAYDKKAMTETLLGNGSLPADYIVPKELDPKYDSARQIESSYDVAAANKVLAKQNLELTMLIEDDDVSKKIGEYIQGALKKQNVDVKLLSLPKKERLAREGRGDYDLSLASWAPDYQDATTYLNLFTTGNPFNMMGYSNKQYDRLLKQAESELDQDKRLVLLSKAESLLLDDQAISPVYQRKNAFLQNTEVKNLARHNVGTDISYKYVEIERK
;
A
#
# COMPACT_ATOMS: atom_id res chain seq x y z
N MET A 1 -27.81 -76.00 -42.97
CA MET A 1 -27.96 -76.31 -44.42
C MET A 1 -27.76 -75.02 -45.21
N LYS A 2 -26.96 -75.14 -46.26
CA LYS A 2 -26.62 -74.22 -47.35
C LYS A 2 -25.65 -73.11 -47.01
N LYS A 3 -24.41 -73.41 -47.45
CA LYS A 3 -23.26 -72.55 -47.77
C LYS A 3 -23.62 -71.76 -49.03
N THR A 4 -23.18 -70.51 -49.11
CA THR A 4 -22.90 -69.91 -50.41
C THR A 4 -21.63 -69.03 -50.29
N LEU A 5 -20.57 -69.44 -50.98
CA LEU A 5 -19.36 -68.69 -51.31
C LEU A 5 -19.70 -67.62 -52.33
N ILE A 6 -19.12 -66.45 -52.23
CA ILE A 6 -18.95 -65.57 -53.40
C ILE A 6 -17.52 -64.99 -53.33
N ALA A 7 -16.89 -65.04 -54.49
CA ALA A 7 -15.47 -64.87 -54.77
C ALA A 7 -15.02 -63.40 -54.71
N ALA A 8 -13.74 -63.24 -54.39
CA ALA A 8 -12.98 -62.01 -54.47
C ALA A 8 -12.76 -61.56 -55.92
N ALA A 9 -12.89 -60.29 -56.19
CA ALA A 9 -12.31 -59.64 -57.36
C ALA A 9 -11.50 -58.43 -56.87
N SER A 10 -10.19 -58.59 -57.03
CA SER A 10 -9.18 -57.52 -56.72
C SER A 10 -9.17 -56.52 -57.88
N THR A 11 -9.51 -55.26 -57.58
CA THR A 11 -9.29 -54.15 -58.50
C THR A 11 -8.29 -53.18 -57.81
N ALA A 12 -7.05 -53.16 -58.32
CA ALA A 12 -6.04 -52.19 -57.93
C ALA A 12 -6.37 -50.82 -58.54
N VAL A 13 -6.63 -49.87 -57.70
CA VAL A 13 -6.75 -48.46 -58.13
C VAL A 13 -5.49 -47.73 -57.59
N LEU A 14 -4.67 -47.29 -58.53
CA LEU A 14 -3.56 -46.37 -58.29
C LEU A 14 -4.13 -45.01 -57.93
N LEU A 15 -4.04 -44.61 -56.65
CA LEU A 15 -4.29 -43.26 -56.19
C LEU A 15 -3.01 -42.48 -56.18
N ALA A 16 -2.87 -41.53 -57.10
CA ALA A 16 -1.88 -40.48 -57.08
C ALA A 16 -2.17 -39.58 -55.88
N GLY A 17 -1.31 -39.65 -54.84
CA GLY A 17 -1.43 -38.77 -53.68
C GLY A 17 -1.05 -37.33 -54.01
N CYS A 18 -2.03 -36.43 -54.09
CA CYS A 18 -1.79 -35.01 -53.86
C CYS A 18 -1.53 -34.83 -52.36
N ALA A 19 -0.28 -34.60 -51.98
CA ALA A 19 0.06 -34.12 -50.67
C ALA A 19 -0.43 -32.68 -50.51
N THR A 20 -1.63 -32.52 -49.96
CA THR A 20 -2.05 -31.23 -49.40
C THR A 20 -1.22 -31.05 -48.12
N THR A 21 -0.22 -30.17 -48.17
CA THR A 21 0.42 -29.60 -46.98
C THR A 21 -0.71 -28.79 -46.28
N GLU A 22 -1.24 -29.35 -45.19
CA GLU A 22 -2.01 -28.56 -44.22
C GLU A 22 -1.11 -27.40 -43.77
N PRO A 23 -1.62 -26.17 -43.72
CA PRO A 23 -0.89 -25.08 -43.12
C PRO A 23 -0.57 -25.50 -41.68
N ALA A 24 0.67 -25.39 -41.28
CA ALA A 24 1.08 -25.57 -39.88
C ALA A 24 0.17 -24.65 -39.06
N GLU A 25 -0.67 -25.23 -38.19
CA GLU A 25 -1.34 -24.46 -37.15
C GLU A 25 -0.22 -23.69 -36.39
N ASP A 26 -0.24 -22.39 -36.54
CA ASP A 26 0.53 -21.53 -35.64
C ASP A 26 0.16 -21.94 -34.21
N LYS A 27 1.04 -22.64 -33.53
CA LYS A 27 0.90 -22.87 -32.09
C LYS A 27 0.81 -21.51 -31.46
N LYS A 28 -0.41 -21.07 -31.10
CA LYS A 28 -0.60 -19.92 -30.26
C LYS A 28 0.28 -20.14 -29.05
N ALA A 29 1.27 -19.27 -28.88
CA ALA A 29 2.09 -19.30 -27.69
C ALA A 29 1.15 -19.28 -26.47
N ASP A 30 1.40 -20.17 -25.51
CA ASP A 30 0.58 -20.25 -24.32
C ASP A 30 0.60 -18.87 -23.63
N LYS A 31 -0.59 -18.37 -23.30
CA LYS A 31 -0.73 -17.08 -22.61
C LYS A 31 0.00 -17.09 -21.28
N LYS A 32 0.76 -16.03 -21.03
CA LYS A 32 1.41 -15.81 -19.75
C LYS A 32 0.40 -15.15 -18.79
N VAL A 33 -0.12 -15.95 -17.87
CA VAL A 33 -1.12 -15.52 -16.88
C VAL A 33 -0.52 -15.60 -15.48
N LEU A 34 -0.60 -14.49 -14.73
CA LEU A 34 -0.32 -14.45 -13.29
C LEU A 34 -1.61 -14.79 -12.55
N HIS A 35 -1.58 -15.83 -11.71
CA HIS A 35 -2.68 -16.20 -10.82
C HIS A 35 -2.42 -15.70 -9.40
N THR A 36 -3.22 -14.76 -8.93
CA THR A 36 -3.05 -14.15 -7.61
C THR A 36 -4.39 -14.01 -6.89
N MET A 37 -4.39 -13.40 -5.72
CA MET A 37 -5.60 -13.23 -4.92
C MET A 37 -5.63 -11.89 -4.19
N GLU A 38 -6.84 -11.48 -3.79
CA GLU A 38 -7.11 -10.44 -2.81
C GLU A 38 -8.00 -11.00 -1.70
N SER A 39 -7.90 -10.46 -0.49
CA SER A 39 -8.72 -10.91 0.65
C SER A 39 -10.09 -10.23 0.71
N TYR A 40 -10.31 -9.17 -0.05
CA TYR A 40 -11.57 -8.43 -0.13
C TYR A 40 -11.82 -7.99 -1.57
N ASP A 41 -13.10 -7.78 -1.88
CA ASP A 41 -13.53 -7.38 -3.22
C ASP A 41 -13.22 -5.91 -3.51
N LEU A 42 -13.28 -5.54 -4.79
CA LEU A 42 -13.16 -4.15 -5.21
C LEU A 42 -14.34 -3.34 -4.67
N LEU A 43 -14.04 -2.28 -3.94
CA LEU A 43 -15.06 -1.34 -3.46
C LEU A 43 -15.36 -0.27 -4.52
N SER A 44 -14.34 0.19 -5.21
CA SER A 44 -14.45 1.20 -6.26
C SER A 44 -13.20 1.18 -7.13
N VAL A 45 -13.33 1.53 -8.41
CA VAL A 45 -12.22 1.85 -9.31
C VAL A 45 -12.14 3.37 -9.59
N ASP A 46 -12.84 4.17 -8.80
CA ASP A 46 -12.73 5.63 -8.82
C ASP A 46 -11.46 6.07 -8.06
N PRO A 47 -10.49 6.73 -8.72
CA PRO A 47 -9.28 7.21 -8.05
C PRO A 47 -9.56 8.19 -6.90
N ALA A 48 -10.69 8.89 -6.91
CA ALA A 48 -11.06 9.78 -5.81
C ALA A 48 -11.35 9.01 -4.50
N ASP A 49 -11.83 7.77 -4.59
CA ASP A 49 -12.08 6.94 -3.39
C ASP A 49 -10.81 6.28 -2.86
N ALA A 50 -9.89 5.87 -3.73
CA ALA A 50 -8.56 5.28 -3.49
C ALA A 50 -8.48 4.24 -2.35
N ILE A 51 -9.62 3.66 -1.92
CA ILE A 51 -9.72 2.77 -0.76
C ILE A 51 -9.10 1.40 -1.05
N THR A 52 -9.17 0.94 -2.29
CA THR A 52 -8.57 -0.31 -2.78
C THR A 52 -7.30 0.00 -3.57
N SER A 53 -6.20 0.24 -2.87
CA SER A 53 -4.99 0.80 -3.44
C SER A 53 -4.33 -0.06 -4.53
N ASN A 54 -4.35 -1.40 -4.38
CA ASN A 54 -3.61 -2.29 -5.29
C ASN A 54 -4.07 -2.26 -6.75
N ILE A 55 -5.33 -1.93 -7.01
CA ILE A 55 -5.86 -1.92 -8.39
C ILE A 55 -5.40 -0.70 -9.18
N PHE A 56 -5.22 0.46 -8.53
CA PHE A 56 -5.02 1.72 -9.26
C PHE A 56 -3.77 1.70 -10.12
N ASN A 57 -2.63 1.24 -9.62
CA ASN A 57 -1.38 1.13 -10.39
C ASN A 57 -1.44 0.10 -11.53
N GLN A 58 -2.45 -0.77 -11.55
CA GLN A 58 -2.64 -1.73 -12.63
C GLN A 58 -3.42 -1.14 -13.79
N ILE A 59 -4.43 -0.30 -13.48
CA ILE A 59 -5.39 0.21 -14.48
C ILE A 59 -5.19 1.67 -14.83
N TYR A 60 -4.53 2.45 -13.97
CA TYR A 60 -4.18 3.85 -14.23
C TYR A 60 -2.68 4.07 -14.23
N GLU A 61 -2.27 5.16 -14.85
CA GLU A 61 -0.91 5.69 -14.86
C GLU A 61 -0.96 7.14 -14.40
N GLY A 62 -0.28 7.45 -13.26
CA GLY A 62 -0.11 8.80 -12.74
C GLY A 62 0.99 9.58 -13.47
N LEU A 63 1.30 10.79 -12.97
CA LEU A 63 2.41 11.58 -13.52
C LEU A 63 3.76 10.87 -13.34
N TYR A 64 3.97 10.30 -12.15
CA TYR A 64 5.11 9.48 -11.74
C TYR A 64 4.64 8.15 -11.20
N ARG A 65 5.54 7.19 -11.08
CA ARG A 65 5.31 5.86 -10.49
C ARG A 65 6.56 5.35 -9.80
N PHE A 66 6.45 4.35 -8.96
CA PHE A 66 7.58 3.56 -8.49
C PHE A 66 7.88 2.43 -9.48
N ASP A 67 9.16 2.19 -9.75
CA ASP A 67 9.63 1.06 -10.52
C ASP A 67 9.76 -0.22 -9.67
N ALA A 68 10.29 -1.30 -10.27
CA ALA A 68 10.49 -2.57 -9.57
C ALA A 68 11.49 -2.49 -8.39
N ASN A 69 12.32 -1.45 -8.33
CA ASN A 69 13.31 -1.21 -7.27
C ASN A 69 12.84 -0.18 -6.24
N ASN A 70 11.58 0.26 -6.31
CA ASN A 70 11.02 1.36 -5.51
C ASN A 70 11.67 2.73 -5.78
N GLU A 71 12.21 2.93 -6.98
CA GLU A 71 12.69 4.21 -7.41
C GLU A 71 11.58 5.01 -8.12
N LEU A 72 11.50 6.30 -7.83
CA LEU A 72 10.51 7.19 -8.40
C LEU A 72 10.90 7.54 -9.84
N VAL A 73 10.10 7.12 -10.82
CA VAL A 73 10.37 7.29 -12.24
C VAL A 73 9.22 8.00 -12.96
N PRO A 74 9.51 8.71 -14.08
CA PRO A 74 8.48 9.26 -14.95
C PRO A 74 7.51 8.19 -15.46
N ALA A 75 6.22 8.57 -15.61
CA ALA A 75 5.15 7.67 -16.04
C ALA A 75 4.32 8.32 -17.16
N ALA A 76 3.11 8.82 -16.90
CA ALA A 76 2.37 9.59 -17.91
C ALA A 76 3.05 10.93 -18.23
N ALA A 77 3.84 11.51 -17.31
CA ALA A 77 4.76 12.61 -17.62
C ALA A 77 6.12 12.05 -18.03
N LYS A 78 6.71 12.58 -19.11
CA LYS A 78 8.08 12.28 -19.55
C LYS A 78 9.14 13.07 -18.79
N SER A 79 8.80 14.28 -18.39
CA SER A 79 9.70 15.19 -17.68
C SER A 79 8.92 16.20 -16.86
N HIS A 80 9.62 16.84 -15.94
CA HIS A 80 9.11 18.00 -15.22
C HIS A 80 10.21 19.04 -15.04
N SER A 81 9.79 20.24 -14.71
CA SER A 81 10.64 21.30 -14.17
C SER A 81 10.02 21.87 -12.90
N VAL A 82 10.88 22.39 -12.01
CA VAL A 82 10.47 23.00 -10.75
C VAL A 82 11.02 24.41 -10.70
N SER A 83 10.21 25.38 -10.24
CA SER A 83 10.66 26.75 -10.00
C SER A 83 11.70 26.82 -8.88
N GLU A 84 12.52 27.87 -8.86
CA GLU A 84 13.59 28.07 -7.85
C GLU A 84 13.06 28.09 -6.42
N ASP A 85 11.83 28.55 -6.21
CA ASP A 85 11.17 28.57 -4.91
C ASP A 85 10.49 27.24 -4.54
N GLY A 86 10.61 26.20 -5.37
CA GLY A 86 10.06 24.88 -5.14
C GLY A 86 8.54 24.77 -5.17
N LYS A 87 7.82 25.80 -5.68
CA LYS A 87 6.37 25.86 -5.62
C LYS A 87 5.65 25.57 -6.92
N VAL A 88 6.31 25.67 -8.07
CA VAL A 88 5.66 25.47 -9.37
C VAL A 88 6.28 24.30 -10.07
N TYR A 89 5.49 23.27 -10.29
CA TYR A 89 5.86 22.11 -11.09
C TYR A 89 5.20 22.22 -12.48
N THR A 90 5.99 22.04 -13.52
CA THR A 90 5.50 21.98 -14.91
C THR A 90 5.85 20.61 -15.48
N PHE A 91 4.84 19.80 -15.77
CA PHE A 91 4.98 18.46 -16.32
C PHE A 91 4.75 18.48 -17.83
N LYS A 92 5.58 17.73 -18.55
CA LYS A 92 5.38 17.42 -19.97
C LYS A 92 4.91 15.98 -20.09
N LEU A 93 3.68 15.77 -20.56
CA LEU A 93 3.08 14.46 -20.72
C LEU A 93 3.69 13.73 -21.93
N ASP A 94 3.59 12.39 -21.92
CA ASP A 94 3.95 11.57 -23.09
C ASP A 94 2.88 11.75 -24.17
N PRO A 95 3.21 12.28 -25.36
CA PRO A 95 2.26 12.42 -26.47
C PRO A 95 1.72 11.04 -26.97
N ASN A 96 2.37 9.93 -26.59
CA ASN A 96 1.90 8.60 -26.91
C ASN A 96 0.99 8.00 -25.83
N ALA A 97 0.81 8.68 -24.68
CA ALA A 97 -0.08 8.22 -23.62
C ALA A 97 -1.55 8.25 -24.11
N LYS A 98 -2.21 7.10 -24.01
CA LYS A 98 -3.58 6.92 -24.46
C LYS A 98 -4.43 6.21 -23.43
N TRP A 99 -5.70 6.53 -23.45
CA TRP A 99 -6.75 5.74 -22.83
C TRP A 99 -6.99 4.44 -23.61
N SER A 100 -7.58 3.46 -22.98
CA SER A 100 -7.90 2.14 -23.57
C SER A 100 -8.89 2.21 -24.75
N ASP A 101 -9.59 3.34 -24.92
CA ASP A 101 -10.43 3.65 -26.08
C ASP A 101 -9.68 4.33 -27.24
N GLY A 102 -8.35 4.50 -27.11
CA GLY A 102 -7.45 5.11 -28.10
C GLY A 102 -7.37 6.63 -28.05
N LYS A 103 -8.17 7.32 -27.23
CA LYS A 103 -8.09 8.78 -27.07
C LYS A 103 -6.82 9.17 -26.31
N PRO A 104 -6.22 10.37 -26.57
CA PRO A 104 -5.03 10.83 -25.87
C PRO A 104 -5.31 11.08 -24.38
N VAL A 105 -4.30 10.83 -23.53
CA VAL A 105 -4.25 11.32 -22.15
C VAL A 105 -3.76 12.75 -22.17
N THR A 106 -4.53 13.69 -21.64
CA THR A 106 -4.23 15.11 -21.69
C THR A 106 -4.05 15.72 -20.30
N ALA A 107 -3.42 16.90 -20.24
CA ALA A 107 -3.28 17.69 -19.03
C ALA A 107 -4.64 18.03 -18.39
N GLU A 108 -5.68 18.18 -19.21
CA GLU A 108 -7.05 18.40 -18.73
C GLU A 108 -7.60 17.23 -17.93
N ASN A 109 -7.23 15.97 -18.27
CA ASN A 109 -7.67 14.81 -17.51
C ASN A 109 -7.13 14.82 -16.06
N PHE A 110 -5.89 15.27 -15.87
CA PHE A 110 -5.30 15.46 -14.55
C PHE A 110 -5.92 16.64 -13.80
N ARG A 111 -6.07 17.79 -14.48
CA ARG A 111 -6.67 18.98 -13.89
C ARG A 111 -8.07 18.69 -13.37
N TYR A 112 -8.90 18.05 -14.20
CA TYR A 112 -10.25 17.66 -13.84
C TYR A 112 -10.28 16.69 -12.66
N ALA A 113 -9.40 15.67 -12.66
CA ALA A 113 -9.30 14.69 -11.58
C ALA A 113 -9.02 15.35 -10.24
N PHE A 114 -8.03 16.26 -10.16
CA PHE A 114 -7.64 16.93 -8.92
C PHE A 114 -8.76 17.83 -8.37
N GLU A 115 -9.39 18.62 -9.25
CA GLU A 115 -10.55 19.42 -8.85
C GLU A 115 -11.71 18.57 -8.33
N ARG A 116 -11.92 17.41 -8.96
CA ARG A 116 -12.97 16.49 -8.57
C ARG A 116 -12.72 15.90 -7.18
N VAL A 117 -11.51 15.44 -6.86
CA VAL A 117 -11.15 14.93 -5.52
C VAL A 117 -11.45 15.96 -4.43
N ILE A 118 -11.15 17.24 -4.67
CA ILE A 118 -11.45 18.32 -3.72
C ILE A 118 -12.97 18.52 -3.58
N LYS A 119 -13.72 18.52 -4.69
CA LYS A 119 -15.17 18.78 -4.71
C LYS A 119 -16.00 17.64 -4.11
N THR A 120 -15.56 16.40 -4.24
CA THR A 120 -16.30 15.22 -3.75
C THR A 120 -16.07 14.90 -2.28
N ASN A 121 -15.30 15.72 -1.54
CA ASN A 121 -14.92 15.43 -0.16
C ASN A 121 -14.29 14.03 -0.01
N SER A 122 -13.43 13.65 -0.96
CA SER A 122 -12.69 12.40 -0.89
C SER A 122 -12.01 12.23 0.48
N PRO A 123 -12.01 11.04 1.07
CA PRO A 123 -11.28 10.78 2.31
C PRO A 123 -9.77 11.04 2.18
N PHE A 124 -9.25 11.10 0.94
CA PHE A 124 -7.85 11.38 0.61
C PHE A 124 -7.63 12.81 0.09
N ALA A 125 -8.62 13.70 0.15
CA ALA A 125 -8.49 15.10 -0.29
C ALA A 125 -7.35 15.86 0.44
N TYR A 126 -6.98 15.43 1.65
CA TYR A 126 -5.85 16.00 2.39
C TYR A 126 -4.51 15.86 1.65
N LEU A 127 -4.35 14.86 0.76
CA LEU A 127 -3.16 14.71 -0.07
C LEU A 127 -3.04 15.81 -1.13
N LEU A 128 -4.15 16.43 -1.53
CA LEU A 128 -4.17 17.60 -2.42
C LEU A 128 -4.09 18.95 -1.66
N GLU A 129 -4.00 18.91 -0.32
CA GLU A 129 -3.91 20.15 0.48
C GLU A 129 -2.76 21.08 0.04
N PRO A 130 -1.55 20.59 -0.31
CA PRO A 130 -0.48 21.45 -0.79
C PRO A 130 -0.76 22.14 -2.13
N VAL A 131 -1.71 21.63 -2.94
CA VAL A 131 -2.01 22.15 -4.27
C VAL A 131 -2.85 23.44 -4.13
N GLU A 132 -2.33 24.55 -4.68
CA GLU A 132 -3.04 25.82 -4.76
C GLU A 132 -3.85 25.88 -6.05
N LYS A 133 -3.23 25.51 -7.19
CA LYS A 133 -3.85 25.59 -8.50
C LYS A 133 -3.27 24.57 -9.46
N THR A 134 -4.14 23.99 -10.28
CA THR A 134 -3.77 23.11 -11.39
C THR A 134 -4.24 23.74 -12.70
N THR A 135 -3.38 23.79 -13.71
CA THR A 135 -3.67 24.40 -15.02
C THR A 135 -3.22 23.48 -16.14
N ALA A 136 -4.13 23.08 -17.02
CA ALA A 136 -3.79 22.54 -18.34
C ALA A 136 -3.40 23.70 -19.24
N VAL A 137 -2.09 23.86 -19.51
CA VAL A 137 -1.57 24.96 -20.34
C VAL A 137 -1.87 24.67 -21.81
N ASP A 138 -1.70 23.42 -22.20
CA ASP A 138 -2.06 22.81 -23.47
C ASP A 138 -2.33 21.31 -23.21
N ASP A 139 -2.61 20.51 -24.24
CA ASP A 139 -2.93 19.09 -24.09
C ASP A 139 -1.81 18.28 -23.43
N GLU A 140 -0.54 18.66 -23.61
CA GLU A 140 0.63 17.94 -23.12
C GLU A 140 1.32 18.63 -21.93
N THR A 141 0.86 19.81 -21.50
CA THR A 141 1.54 20.60 -20.46
C THR A 141 0.63 20.85 -19.28
N LEU A 142 0.95 20.21 -18.16
CA LEU A 142 0.27 20.40 -16.89
C LEU A 142 1.14 21.25 -15.95
N ARG A 143 0.59 22.37 -15.45
CA ARG A 143 1.24 23.22 -14.46
C ARG A 143 0.50 23.13 -13.14
N ILE A 144 1.25 22.81 -12.07
CA ILE A 144 0.73 22.71 -10.69
C ILE A 144 1.45 23.73 -9.83
N GLU A 145 0.69 24.61 -9.20
CA GLU A 145 1.16 25.61 -8.24
C GLU A 145 0.86 25.11 -6.82
N LEU A 146 1.86 25.12 -5.97
CA LEU A 146 1.76 24.70 -4.58
C LEU A 146 1.70 25.90 -3.64
N LYS A 147 0.95 25.82 -2.57
CA LYS A 147 0.86 26.82 -1.49
C LYS A 147 2.22 27.08 -0.82
N ARG A 148 3.05 26.03 -0.75
CA ARG A 148 4.38 26.01 -0.12
C ARG A 148 5.30 25.06 -0.86
N PRO A 149 6.64 25.20 -0.72
CA PRO A 149 7.56 24.17 -1.20
C PRO A 149 7.18 22.81 -0.62
N THR A 150 7.18 21.78 -1.46
CA THR A 150 6.86 20.41 -1.05
C THR A 150 7.88 19.49 -1.73
N PRO A 151 9.05 19.25 -1.12
CA PRO A 151 10.15 18.50 -1.74
C PRO A 151 9.79 17.07 -2.15
N TYR A 152 8.78 16.50 -1.50
CA TYR A 152 8.26 15.15 -1.75
C TYR A 152 7.05 15.12 -2.71
N PHE A 153 6.73 16.23 -3.37
CA PHE A 153 5.52 16.33 -4.21
C PHE A 153 5.47 15.29 -5.34
N LEU A 154 6.61 14.98 -5.97
CA LEU A 154 6.64 13.95 -7.02
C LEU A 154 6.21 12.58 -6.49
N SER A 155 6.62 12.20 -5.29
CA SER A 155 6.18 10.96 -4.66
C SER A 155 4.67 10.96 -4.40
N MET A 156 4.08 12.09 -4.02
CA MET A 156 2.62 12.20 -3.84
C MET A 156 1.87 11.90 -5.14
N THR A 157 2.45 12.26 -6.29
CA THR A 157 1.80 12.04 -7.61
C THR A 157 1.68 10.58 -8.02
N THR A 158 2.24 9.64 -7.23
CA THR A 158 2.07 8.19 -7.44
C THR A 158 0.80 7.65 -6.78
N PHE A 159 0.19 8.39 -5.88
CA PHE A 159 -0.99 7.95 -5.14
C PHE A 159 -2.27 8.03 -5.99
N GLY A 160 -3.26 7.16 -5.69
CA GLY A 160 -4.49 7.04 -6.47
C GLY A 160 -5.22 8.37 -6.72
N THR A 161 -5.30 9.27 -5.74
CA THR A 161 -5.96 10.58 -5.89
C THR A 161 -5.31 11.52 -6.92
N TYR A 162 -4.09 11.23 -7.33
CA TYR A 162 -3.39 11.97 -8.39
C TYR A 162 -3.50 11.30 -9.77
N MET A 163 -4.24 10.19 -9.88
CA MET A 163 -4.48 9.55 -11.19
C MET A 163 -5.46 10.36 -12.03
N PRO A 164 -5.28 10.39 -13.37
CA PRO A 164 -6.18 11.12 -14.25
C PRO A 164 -7.52 10.40 -14.39
N VAL A 165 -8.58 11.14 -14.68
CA VAL A 165 -9.88 10.58 -15.09
C VAL A 165 -10.45 11.33 -16.28
N ARG A 166 -11.31 10.67 -17.02
CA ARG A 166 -12.02 11.21 -18.20
C ARG A 166 -13.32 11.88 -17.76
N GLU A 167 -13.41 13.20 -17.94
CA GLU A 167 -14.59 13.99 -17.58
C GLU A 167 -15.86 13.50 -18.29
N ASP A 168 -15.78 13.13 -19.57
CA ASP A 168 -16.91 12.64 -20.33
C ASP A 168 -17.44 11.30 -19.76
N ILE A 169 -16.57 10.41 -19.30
CA ILE A 169 -16.97 9.14 -18.66
C ILE A 169 -17.59 9.42 -17.29
N VAL A 170 -16.92 10.24 -16.45
CA VAL A 170 -17.45 10.62 -15.12
C VAL A 170 -18.86 11.22 -15.24
N LYS A 171 -19.07 12.11 -16.22
CA LYS A 171 -20.39 12.72 -16.45
C LYS A 171 -21.44 11.74 -16.96
N ALA A 172 -21.04 10.78 -17.81
CA ALA A 172 -21.95 9.76 -18.33
C ALA A 172 -22.41 8.80 -17.24
N GLU A 173 -21.51 8.37 -16.34
CA GLU A 173 -21.78 7.42 -15.27
C GLU A 173 -22.42 8.09 -14.03
N GLY A 174 -22.20 9.38 -13.83
CA GLY A 174 -22.71 10.13 -12.67
C GLY A 174 -22.29 9.48 -11.35
N ASP A 175 -23.25 9.24 -10.45
CA ASP A 175 -23.01 8.64 -9.12
C ASP A 175 -22.60 7.16 -9.21
N GLN A 176 -22.66 6.53 -10.38
CA GLN A 176 -22.22 5.16 -10.59
C GLN A 176 -20.76 5.05 -11.05
N PHE A 177 -20.07 6.18 -11.27
CA PHE A 177 -18.67 6.17 -11.70
C PHE A 177 -17.80 5.40 -10.71
N GLY A 178 -17.06 4.43 -11.22
CA GLY A 178 -16.17 3.58 -10.41
C GLY A 178 -16.84 2.36 -9.78
N THR A 179 -18.17 2.20 -9.84
CA THR A 179 -18.86 1.02 -9.26
C THR A 179 -18.81 -0.21 -10.16
N ASP A 180 -18.87 -0.04 -11.48
CA ASP A 180 -18.64 -1.12 -12.45
C ASP A 180 -17.33 -0.87 -13.22
N PRO A 181 -16.31 -1.71 -13.02
CA PRO A 181 -15.05 -1.56 -13.74
C PRO A 181 -15.17 -1.61 -15.28
N LYS A 182 -16.25 -2.16 -15.82
CA LYS A 182 -16.42 -2.33 -17.29
C LYS A 182 -16.89 -1.06 -18.01
N THR A 183 -17.44 -0.10 -17.27
CA THR A 183 -17.93 1.15 -17.87
C THR A 183 -16.84 2.22 -17.96
N ASN A 184 -15.68 1.97 -17.37
CA ASN A 184 -14.54 2.89 -17.34
C ASN A 184 -13.56 2.68 -18.50
N VAL A 185 -12.75 3.70 -18.75
CA VAL A 185 -11.56 3.66 -19.62
C VAL A 185 -10.31 3.84 -18.76
N TYR A 186 -9.21 3.22 -19.18
CA TYR A 186 -7.99 3.10 -18.41
C TYR A 186 -6.77 3.54 -19.20
N ASN A 187 -5.79 4.16 -18.55
CA ASN A 187 -4.54 4.57 -19.19
C ASN A 187 -3.32 3.80 -18.68
N GLY A 188 -3.53 2.83 -17.78
CA GLY A 188 -2.49 2.01 -17.17
C GLY A 188 -2.12 0.76 -17.98
N PRO A 189 -1.22 -0.09 -17.43
CA PRO A 189 -0.71 -1.29 -18.09
C PRO A 189 -1.75 -2.37 -18.39
N PHE A 190 -2.86 -2.39 -17.64
CA PHE A 190 -3.93 -3.37 -17.80
C PHE A 190 -5.31 -2.73 -17.87
N THR A 191 -6.28 -3.48 -18.38
CA THR A 191 -7.71 -3.16 -18.39
C THR A 191 -8.52 -4.33 -17.87
N PHE A 192 -9.73 -4.09 -17.38
CA PHE A 192 -10.62 -5.18 -16.99
C PHE A 192 -11.12 -5.97 -18.20
N LYS A 193 -10.89 -7.28 -18.16
CA LYS A 193 -11.44 -8.27 -19.09
C LYS A 193 -12.71 -8.91 -18.53
N LYS A 194 -12.69 -9.21 -17.22
CA LYS A 194 -13.81 -9.82 -16.49
C LYS A 194 -13.82 -9.27 -15.07
N TYR A 195 -15.02 -9.04 -14.55
CA TYR A 195 -15.26 -8.76 -13.14
C TYR A 195 -16.50 -9.50 -12.69
N GLN A 196 -16.43 -10.14 -11.54
CA GLN A 196 -17.53 -10.82 -10.89
C GLN A 196 -17.42 -10.60 -9.37
N ALA A 197 -18.34 -9.81 -8.85
CA ALA A 197 -18.33 -9.42 -7.43
C ALA A 197 -18.21 -10.65 -6.50
N GLU A 198 -17.45 -10.52 -5.44
CA GLU A 198 -17.14 -11.55 -4.43
C GLU A 198 -16.40 -12.80 -4.97
N GLN A 199 -16.10 -12.88 -6.26
CA GLN A 199 -15.38 -14.01 -6.86
C GLN A 199 -14.00 -13.60 -7.39
N GLY A 200 -13.90 -12.42 -7.99
CA GLY A 200 -12.65 -11.89 -8.50
C GLY A 200 -12.75 -11.21 -9.87
N TYR A 201 -11.60 -10.97 -10.45
CA TYR A 201 -11.50 -10.28 -11.72
C TYR A 201 -10.30 -10.77 -12.55
N THR A 202 -10.39 -10.56 -13.85
CA THR A 202 -9.27 -10.80 -14.77
C THR A 202 -8.91 -9.48 -15.44
N LEU A 203 -7.63 -9.11 -15.34
CA LEU A 203 -7.05 -8.00 -16.07
C LEU A 203 -6.39 -8.52 -17.35
N ALA A 204 -6.50 -7.77 -18.44
CA ALA A 204 -5.78 -8.05 -19.69
C ALA A 204 -4.82 -6.91 -19.99
N LYS A 205 -3.68 -7.25 -20.59
CA LYS A 205 -2.69 -6.27 -21.04
C LYS A 205 -3.35 -5.22 -21.93
N ASN A 206 -3.16 -3.93 -21.60
CA ASN A 206 -3.73 -2.81 -22.33
C ASN A 206 -2.96 -2.59 -23.65
N ALA A 207 -3.65 -2.78 -24.78
CA ALA A 207 -3.07 -2.62 -26.12
C ALA A 207 -2.65 -1.18 -26.42
N GLU A 208 -3.32 -0.19 -25.82
CA GLU A 208 -3.08 1.25 -26.02
C GLU A 208 -2.06 1.85 -25.02
N TYR A 209 -1.62 1.05 -24.03
CA TYR A 209 -0.65 1.53 -23.04
C TYR A 209 0.69 1.92 -23.69
N ALA A 210 1.17 3.15 -23.43
CA ALA A 210 2.36 3.69 -24.08
C ALA A 210 3.60 2.80 -23.89
N ASP A 211 3.77 2.23 -22.69
CA ASP A 211 4.91 1.35 -22.34
C ASP A 211 4.57 -0.14 -22.41
N ARG A 212 3.58 -0.54 -23.22
CA ARG A 212 3.12 -1.94 -23.34
C ARG A 212 4.21 -2.95 -23.69
N LYS A 213 5.30 -2.49 -24.31
CA LYS A 213 6.44 -3.37 -24.67
C LYS A 213 7.15 -3.95 -23.44
N ASN A 214 7.10 -3.24 -22.32
CA ASN A 214 7.69 -3.65 -21.06
C ASN A 214 6.74 -4.46 -20.16
N VAL A 215 5.46 -4.58 -20.51
CA VAL A 215 4.52 -5.50 -19.87
C VAL A 215 4.71 -6.88 -20.50
N LYS A 216 5.19 -7.87 -19.73
CA LYS A 216 5.60 -9.19 -20.25
C LYS A 216 4.57 -10.29 -20.07
N ILE A 217 3.54 -10.07 -19.27
CA ILE A 217 2.41 -10.99 -19.08
C ILE A 217 1.19 -10.52 -19.87
N ASP A 218 0.33 -11.45 -20.24
CA ASP A 218 -0.86 -11.18 -21.04
C ASP A 218 -2.09 -10.87 -20.18
N GLU A 219 -2.21 -11.57 -19.06
CA GLU A 219 -3.36 -11.48 -18.16
C GLU A 219 -2.92 -11.62 -16.70
N VAL A 220 -3.74 -11.06 -15.79
CA VAL A 220 -3.67 -11.30 -14.35
C VAL A 220 -5.05 -11.80 -13.93
N ASP A 221 -5.10 -12.99 -13.35
CA ASP A 221 -6.31 -13.58 -12.79
C ASP A 221 -6.28 -13.44 -11.27
N VAL A 222 -7.22 -12.68 -10.72
CA VAL A 222 -7.30 -12.35 -9.30
C VAL A 222 -8.54 -12.99 -8.70
N LYS A 223 -8.34 -13.91 -7.76
CA LYS A 223 -9.43 -14.55 -6.99
C LYS A 223 -9.66 -13.81 -5.68
N ILE A 224 -10.92 -13.68 -5.24
CA ILE A 224 -11.22 -13.17 -3.90
C ILE A 224 -11.24 -14.36 -2.92
N ILE A 225 -10.26 -14.40 -2.02
CA ILE A 225 -10.07 -15.49 -1.07
C ILE A 225 -9.91 -14.93 0.33
N LYS A 226 -10.91 -15.16 1.20
CA LYS A 226 -10.93 -14.65 2.58
C LYS A 226 -10.21 -15.57 3.57
N ASP A 227 -10.11 -16.85 3.24
CA ASP A 227 -9.47 -17.87 4.08
C ASP A 227 -7.99 -18.05 3.68
N PRO A 228 -7.02 -17.71 4.55
CA PRO A 228 -5.60 -17.88 4.27
C PRO A 228 -5.18 -19.33 4.01
N MET A 229 -5.83 -20.32 4.65
CA MET A 229 -5.52 -21.74 4.43
C MET A 229 -5.96 -22.19 3.05
N LEU A 230 -7.12 -21.71 2.56
CA LEU A 230 -7.54 -21.97 1.19
C LEU A 230 -6.54 -21.37 0.19
N ALA A 231 -6.04 -20.17 0.44
CA ALA A 231 -5.03 -19.55 -0.43
C ALA A 231 -3.75 -20.39 -0.49
N ILE A 232 -3.27 -20.91 0.64
CA ILE A 232 -2.10 -21.79 0.70
C ILE A 232 -2.34 -23.08 -0.07
N ASN A 233 -3.49 -23.75 0.12
CA ASN A 233 -3.84 -24.97 -0.61
C ASN A 233 -3.89 -24.78 -2.12
N LEU A 234 -4.42 -23.63 -2.57
CA LEU A 234 -4.44 -23.27 -4.01
C LEU A 234 -3.03 -22.94 -4.55
N PHE A 235 -2.15 -22.41 -3.73
CA PHE A 235 -0.75 -22.24 -4.08
C PHE A 235 -0.06 -23.61 -4.22
N GLU A 236 -0.24 -24.51 -3.28
CA GLU A 236 0.34 -25.87 -3.33
C GLU A 236 -0.18 -26.72 -4.50
N SER A 237 -1.44 -26.50 -4.90
CA SER A 237 -2.02 -27.15 -6.11
C SER A 237 -1.59 -26.50 -7.42
N GLY A 238 -0.90 -25.34 -7.38
CA GLY A 238 -0.48 -24.58 -8.56
C GLY A 238 -1.58 -23.72 -9.20
N GLU A 239 -2.70 -23.52 -8.49
CA GLU A 239 -3.79 -22.66 -8.94
C GLU A 239 -3.56 -21.18 -8.60
N LEU A 240 -2.65 -20.90 -7.65
CA LEU A 240 -2.15 -19.56 -7.34
C LEU A 240 -0.63 -19.51 -7.47
N ASP A 241 -0.13 -18.37 -7.89
CA ASP A 241 1.30 -18.06 -7.95
C ASP A 241 1.81 -17.37 -6.70
N VAL A 242 0.91 -16.77 -5.93
CA VAL A 242 1.23 -16.03 -4.70
C VAL A 242 0.16 -16.32 -3.66
N ALA A 243 0.59 -16.62 -2.43
CA ALA A 243 -0.30 -16.79 -1.28
C ALA A 243 0.26 -16.09 -0.04
N PRO A 244 -0.53 -15.31 0.70
CA PRO A 244 -0.10 -14.70 1.95
C PRO A 244 0.07 -15.76 3.05
N LEU A 245 1.01 -15.52 3.97
CA LEU A 245 1.20 -16.31 5.16
C LEU A 245 0.82 -15.49 6.41
N ASN A 246 0.11 -16.11 7.33
CA ASN A 246 -0.09 -15.55 8.66
C ASN A 246 0.99 -16.05 9.64
N SER A 247 1.03 -15.51 10.87
CA SER A 247 2.02 -15.87 11.89
C SER A 247 2.03 -17.37 12.26
N GLU A 248 0.92 -18.07 12.08
CA GLU A 248 0.81 -19.50 12.41
C GLU A 248 1.45 -20.38 11.32
N ASN A 249 1.32 -19.97 10.07
CA ASN A 249 1.81 -20.72 8.91
C ASN A 249 3.28 -20.47 8.58
N VAL A 250 3.82 -19.30 8.94
CA VAL A 250 5.21 -18.93 8.65
C VAL A 250 6.20 -19.98 9.09
N VAL A 251 6.03 -20.57 10.27
CA VAL A 251 6.94 -21.59 10.81
C VAL A 251 7.08 -22.81 9.89
N THR A 252 5.98 -23.19 9.20
CA THR A 252 5.97 -24.32 8.26
C THR A 252 6.69 -24.02 6.96
N TYR A 253 6.65 -22.77 6.51
CA TYR A 253 7.09 -22.40 5.14
C TYR A 253 8.39 -21.58 5.09
N LYS A 254 8.87 -21.02 6.20
CA LYS A 254 10.02 -20.09 6.23
C LYS A 254 11.32 -20.61 5.65
N ASP A 255 11.50 -21.93 5.59
CA ASP A 255 12.71 -22.58 5.07
C ASP A 255 12.54 -23.03 3.60
N GLN A 256 11.40 -22.78 2.97
CA GLN A 256 11.14 -23.10 1.56
C GLN A 256 11.67 -22.02 0.64
N LYS A 257 12.03 -22.39 -0.60
CA LYS A 257 12.53 -21.44 -1.62
C LYS A 257 11.49 -20.45 -2.11
N GLU A 258 10.21 -20.77 -1.93
CA GLU A 258 9.05 -19.95 -2.26
C GLU A 258 8.76 -18.89 -1.19
N TYR A 259 9.32 -19.04 0.02
CA TYR A 259 9.10 -18.10 1.11
C TYR A 259 9.76 -16.75 0.85
N ASN A 260 8.99 -15.70 1.05
CA ASN A 260 9.45 -14.33 0.90
C ASN A 260 8.86 -13.45 2.00
N THR A 261 9.53 -12.32 2.29
CA THR A 261 8.99 -11.27 3.15
C THR A 261 9.15 -9.91 2.49
N PHE A 262 8.22 -9.02 2.78
CA PHE A 262 8.23 -7.65 2.28
C PHE A 262 7.72 -6.68 3.37
N SER A 263 8.37 -5.51 3.48
CA SER A 263 7.90 -4.42 4.33
C SER A 263 7.12 -3.41 3.51
N ASP A 264 5.87 -3.17 3.90
CA ASP A 264 5.04 -2.09 3.36
C ASP A 264 5.23 -0.77 4.15
N SER A 265 6.32 -0.68 4.91
CA SER A 265 6.64 0.44 5.79
C SER A 265 5.56 0.80 6.82
N ARG A 266 4.58 -0.09 7.03
CA ARG A 266 3.54 0.14 8.04
C ARG A 266 4.12 0.04 9.45
N MET A 267 3.93 1.12 10.20
CA MET A 267 4.29 1.19 11.60
C MET A 267 3.07 0.96 12.49
N PHE A 268 3.25 0.12 13.49
CA PHE A 268 2.30 -0.04 14.59
C PHE A 268 2.82 0.66 15.84
N PHE A 269 1.94 1.40 16.48
CA PHE A 269 2.29 2.19 17.68
C PHE A 269 1.08 2.29 18.60
N ILE A 270 1.34 2.47 19.88
CA ILE A 270 0.30 2.77 20.86
C ILE A 270 0.15 4.30 20.95
N ARG A 271 -1.05 4.79 20.71
CA ARG A 271 -1.44 6.14 21.09
C ARG A 271 -1.66 6.19 22.60
N MET A 272 -1.06 7.17 23.26
CA MET A 272 -1.22 7.41 24.69
C MET A 272 -2.01 8.69 24.87
N ASN A 273 -3.24 8.61 25.38
CA ASN A 273 -4.12 9.78 25.49
C ASN A 273 -3.66 10.71 26.62
N GLU A 274 -2.94 11.76 26.27
CA GLU A 274 -2.40 12.73 27.22
C GLU A 274 -3.47 13.56 27.94
N LYS A 275 -4.72 13.50 27.51
CA LYS A 275 -5.85 14.21 28.13
C LYS A 275 -6.38 13.48 29.36
N THR A 276 -6.08 12.20 29.55
CA THR A 276 -6.52 11.44 30.71
C THR A 276 -5.58 11.67 31.91
N ASP A 277 -6.13 11.64 33.11
CA ASP A 277 -5.35 11.86 34.33
C ASP A 277 -4.24 10.82 34.51
N ALA A 278 -4.47 9.60 34.04
CA ALA A 278 -3.51 8.50 34.09
C ALA A 278 -2.26 8.73 33.23
N LEU A 279 -2.42 9.39 32.08
CA LEU A 279 -1.36 9.47 31.05
C LEU A 279 -0.85 10.89 30.77
N LYS A 280 -1.29 11.91 31.51
CA LYS A 280 -0.76 13.26 31.38
C LYS A 280 0.71 13.37 31.82
N ASP A 281 1.17 12.50 32.74
CA ASP A 281 2.55 12.48 33.19
C ASP A 281 3.46 11.72 32.21
N LYS A 282 4.45 12.44 31.68
CA LYS A 282 5.45 11.87 30.73
C LYS A 282 6.17 10.64 31.30
N LYS A 283 6.52 10.63 32.59
CA LYS A 283 7.24 9.50 33.20
C LYS A 283 6.37 8.24 33.23
N THR A 284 5.07 8.38 33.43
CA THR A 284 4.14 7.26 33.37
C THR A 284 4.08 6.70 31.95
N ARG A 285 4.02 7.54 30.90
CA ARG A 285 4.03 7.11 29.51
C ARG A 285 5.34 6.40 29.15
N GLN A 286 6.49 6.96 29.56
CA GLN A 286 7.81 6.33 29.36
C GLN A 286 7.90 4.97 30.05
N ALA A 287 7.36 4.86 31.25
CA ALA A 287 7.37 3.60 32.00
C ALA A 287 6.46 2.53 31.35
N ILE A 288 5.33 2.93 30.76
CA ILE A 288 4.47 2.02 29.98
C ILE A 288 5.22 1.49 28.75
N ASP A 289 5.91 2.36 28.02
CA ASP A 289 6.69 1.97 26.83
C ASP A 289 7.84 1.02 27.20
N ALA A 290 8.52 1.28 28.33
CA ALA A 290 9.62 0.45 28.82
C ALA A 290 9.20 -0.90 29.43
N ALA A 291 7.90 -1.12 29.65
CA ALA A 291 7.39 -2.29 30.40
C ALA A 291 7.30 -3.58 29.59
N TYR A 292 7.28 -3.54 28.24
CA TYR A 292 7.10 -4.70 27.40
C TYR A 292 8.21 -4.89 26.37
N ASP A 293 8.61 -6.13 26.15
CA ASP A 293 9.70 -6.52 25.25
C ASP A 293 9.19 -6.62 23.81
N LYS A 294 9.44 -5.56 23.02
CA LYS A 294 9.04 -5.47 21.60
C LYS A 294 9.77 -6.51 20.75
N LYS A 295 11.02 -6.85 21.09
CA LYS A 295 11.81 -7.85 20.37
C LYS A 295 11.25 -9.24 20.60
N ALA A 296 11.03 -9.64 21.84
CA ALA A 296 10.41 -10.93 22.15
C ALA A 296 9.03 -11.04 21.51
N MET A 297 8.22 -9.97 21.50
CA MET A 297 6.91 -9.94 20.85
C MET A 297 7.02 -10.20 19.34
N THR A 298 7.91 -9.52 18.63
CA THR A 298 8.07 -9.68 17.17
C THR A 298 8.64 -11.04 16.78
N GLU A 299 9.62 -11.54 17.53
CA GLU A 299 10.30 -12.81 17.23
C GLU A 299 9.46 -14.03 17.59
N THR A 300 8.72 -13.99 18.72
CA THR A 300 8.01 -15.17 19.23
C THR A 300 6.51 -15.15 18.96
N LEU A 301 5.86 -13.98 19.03
CA LEU A 301 4.42 -13.88 18.83
C LEU A 301 4.06 -13.67 17.36
N LEU A 302 4.76 -12.80 16.65
CA LEU A 302 4.50 -12.54 15.23
C LEU A 302 5.26 -13.53 14.33
N GLY A 303 6.56 -13.74 14.55
CA GLY A 303 7.37 -14.74 13.87
C GLY A 303 7.50 -14.56 12.34
N ASN A 304 6.93 -13.50 11.78
CA ASN A 304 6.77 -13.26 10.33
C ASN A 304 7.83 -12.33 9.75
N GLY A 305 8.90 -12.06 10.51
CA GLY A 305 9.99 -11.16 10.10
C GLY A 305 9.72 -9.69 10.41
N SER A 306 8.58 -9.32 11.02
CA SER A 306 8.33 -7.95 11.53
C SER A 306 9.43 -7.52 12.49
N LEU A 307 9.78 -6.23 12.48
CA LEU A 307 10.89 -5.69 13.24
C LEU A 307 10.40 -4.94 14.50
N PRO A 308 11.01 -5.15 15.68
CA PRO A 308 10.69 -4.32 16.84
C PRO A 308 11.04 -2.86 16.53
N ALA A 309 10.25 -1.92 17.04
CA ALA A 309 10.45 -0.52 16.74
C ALA A 309 10.47 0.36 17.99
N ASP A 310 11.52 1.17 18.10
CA ASP A 310 11.64 2.33 18.98
C ASP A 310 11.74 3.63 18.14
N TYR A 311 11.19 3.60 16.93
CA TYR A 311 11.13 4.66 15.94
C TYR A 311 9.77 4.67 15.25
N ILE A 312 9.42 5.79 14.61
CA ILE A 312 8.15 5.90 13.86
C ILE A 312 8.37 6.03 12.35
N VAL A 313 9.56 6.42 11.89
CA VAL A 313 9.90 6.50 10.47
C VAL A 313 10.72 5.28 10.07
N PRO A 314 10.19 4.37 9.22
CA PRO A 314 10.88 3.15 8.78
C PRO A 314 12.14 3.43 7.97
N LYS A 315 13.11 2.52 8.07
CA LYS A 315 14.39 2.59 7.33
C LYS A 315 14.22 2.62 5.82
N GLU A 316 13.28 1.84 5.30
CA GLU A 316 13.06 1.65 3.88
C GLU A 316 12.46 2.90 3.22
N LEU A 317 11.93 3.82 4.01
CA LEU A 317 11.31 5.04 3.47
C LEU A 317 12.35 6.00 2.89
N ASP A 318 13.44 6.23 3.62
CA ASP A 318 14.59 7.04 3.19
C ASP A 318 15.86 6.54 3.91
N PRO A 319 16.78 5.86 3.19
CA PRO A 319 18.03 5.37 3.78
C PRO A 319 18.90 6.47 4.39
N LYS A 320 18.88 7.69 3.85
CA LYS A 320 19.61 8.83 4.41
C LYS A 320 18.98 9.29 5.73
N TYR A 321 17.65 9.29 5.81
CA TYR A 321 16.95 9.61 7.05
C TYR A 321 17.32 8.62 8.17
N ASP A 322 17.34 7.33 7.87
CA ASP A 322 17.72 6.30 8.84
C ASP A 322 19.13 6.52 9.41
N SER A 323 20.09 6.91 8.58
CA SER A 323 21.45 7.20 9.01
C SER A 323 21.57 8.45 9.91
N ALA A 324 20.65 9.40 9.81
CA ALA A 324 20.60 10.60 10.65
C ALA A 324 19.95 10.35 12.02
N ARG A 325 19.30 9.21 12.22
CA ARG A 325 18.55 8.86 13.42
C ARG A 325 19.43 8.15 14.45
N GLN A 326 19.33 8.55 15.70
CA GLN A 326 20.01 7.92 16.85
C GLN A 326 18.98 7.68 17.95
N ILE A 327 18.32 6.53 17.92
CA ILE A 327 17.29 6.15 18.89
C ILE A 327 17.69 4.80 19.51
N GLU A 328 17.81 4.78 20.85
CA GLU A 328 18.11 3.58 21.64
C GLU A 328 16.83 2.88 22.06
N SER A 329 16.90 1.56 22.33
CA SER A 329 15.77 0.78 22.82
C SER A 329 15.26 1.32 24.15
N SER A 330 13.93 1.47 24.25
CA SER A 330 13.26 1.94 25.47
C SER A 330 13.03 0.82 26.52
N TYR A 331 13.19 -0.46 26.16
CA TYR A 331 12.86 -1.58 27.03
C TYR A 331 13.73 -1.64 28.30
N ASP A 332 13.11 -1.34 29.45
CA ASP A 332 13.70 -1.45 30.79
C ASP A 332 12.62 -1.71 31.84
N VAL A 333 12.35 -2.99 32.10
CA VAL A 333 11.35 -3.43 33.07
C VAL A 333 11.64 -2.92 34.48
N ALA A 334 12.92 -2.79 34.87
CA ALA A 334 13.28 -2.34 36.19
C ALA A 334 13.00 -0.83 36.37
N ALA A 335 13.27 -0.03 35.35
CA ALA A 335 12.88 1.38 35.34
C ALA A 335 11.36 1.55 35.32
N ALA A 336 10.65 0.77 34.49
CA ALA A 336 9.19 0.76 34.43
C ALA A 336 8.56 0.46 35.80
N ASN A 337 9.03 -0.58 36.48
CA ASN A 337 8.53 -0.99 37.79
C ASN A 337 8.67 0.11 38.85
N LYS A 338 9.80 0.83 38.89
CA LYS A 338 9.99 1.94 39.83
C LYS A 338 8.91 3.04 39.75
N VAL A 339 8.35 3.22 38.59
CA VAL A 339 7.33 4.25 38.31
C VAL A 339 5.93 3.67 38.49
N LEU A 340 5.61 2.54 37.84
CA LEU A 340 4.27 2.00 37.71
C LEU A 340 3.79 1.28 38.95
N ALA A 341 4.63 0.51 39.65
CA ALA A 341 4.22 -0.34 40.75
C ALA A 341 3.49 0.40 41.90
N LYS A 342 3.66 1.71 42.00
CA LYS A 342 3.08 2.53 43.07
C LYS A 342 1.79 3.26 42.65
N GLN A 343 1.41 3.18 41.35
CA GLN A 343 0.32 4.01 40.81
C GLN A 343 -1.04 3.31 40.80
N ASN A 344 -1.07 1.96 40.80
CA ASN A 344 -2.30 1.15 40.68
C ASN A 344 -3.21 1.64 39.55
N LEU A 345 -2.65 1.73 38.34
CA LEU A 345 -3.37 2.24 37.19
C LEU A 345 -4.39 1.25 36.66
N GLU A 346 -5.56 1.74 36.31
CA GLU A 346 -6.58 1.05 35.53
C GLU A 346 -6.72 1.78 34.18
N LEU A 347 -6.37 1.11 33.08
CA LEU A 347 -6.34 1.69 31.74
C LEU A 347 -7.27 0.94 30.78
N THR A 348 -7.90 1.67 29.88
CA THR A 348 -8.63 1.09 28.75
C THR A 348 -7.79 1.15 27.49
N MET A 349 -7.53 -0.02 26.86
CA MET A 349 -6.80 -0.13 25.61
C MET A 349 -7.72 -0.57 24.47
N LEU A 350 -7.82 0.26 23.42
CA LEU A 350 -8.53 -0.07 22.19
C LEU A 350 -7.62 -0.86 21.25
N ILE A 351 -8.16 -1.92 20.67
CA ILE A 351 -7.53 -2.75 19.64
C ILE A 351 -8.51 -3.01 18.50
N GLU A 352 -8.03 -3.34 17.30
CA GLU A 352 -8.89 -3.83 16.23
C GLU A 352 -9.36 -5.26 16.51
N ASP A 353 -10.53 -5.62 15.96
CA ASP A 353 -11.12 -6.94 16.11
C ASP A 353 -10.54 -7.94 15.09
N ASP A 354 -9.21 -8.10 15.15
CA ASP A 354 -8.45 -9.09 14.38
C ASP A 354 -7.50 -9.86 15.30
N ASP A 355 -7.08 -11.05 14.87
CA ASP A 355 -6.28 -11.97 15.69
C ASP A 355 -4.92 -11.41 16.06
N VAL A 356 -4.27 -10.67 15.16
CA VAL A 356 -2.93 -10.09 15.42
C VAL A 356 -3.03 -8.99 16.46
N SER A 357 -3.99 -8.08 16.33
CA SER A 357 -4.24 -7.01 17.31
C SER A 357 -4.60 -7.55 18.68
N LYS A 358 -5.40 -8.64 18.75
CA LYS A 358 -5.73 -9.32 20.00
C LYS A 358 -4.49 -9.91 20.68
N LYS A 359 -3.68 -10.68 19.95
CA LYS A 359 -2.43 -11.26 20.46
C LYS A 359 -1.47 -10.20 20.99
N ILE A 360 -1.31 -9.10 20.27
CA ILE A 360 -0.45 -7.97 20.69
C ILE A 360 -1.03 -7.29 21.94
N GLY A 361 -2.33 -7.01 21.95
CA GLY A 361 -3.00 -6.42 23.11
C GLY A 361 -2.86 -7.26 24.38
N GLU A 362 -3.07 -8.58 24.30
CA GLU A 362 -2.90 -9.52 25.40
C GLU A 362 -1.44 -9.60 25.88
N TYR A 363 -0.47 -9.57 24.96
CA TYR A 363 0.95 -9.55 25.31
C TYR A 363 1.28 -8.29 26.14
N ILE A 364 0.85 -7.12 25.68
CA ILE A 364 1.10 -5.85 26.37
C ILE A 364 0.35 -5.80 27.71
N GLN A 365 -0.93 -6.24 27.74
CA GLN A 365 -1.73 -6.35 28.95
C GLN A 365 -1.00 -7.23 30.00
N GLY A 366 -0.48 -8.40 29.59
CA GLY A 366 0.27 -9.29 30.47
C GLY A 366 1.58 -8.71 30.99
N ALA A 367 2.28 -7.92 30.19
CA ALA A 367 3.49 -7.22 30.59
C ALA A 367 3.20 -6.10 31.60
N LEU A 368 2.18 -5.29 31.35
CA LEU A 368 1.75 -4.18 32.23
C LEU A 368 1.16 -4.69 33.54
N LYS A 369 0.45 -5.82 33.53
CA LYS A 369 -0.05 -6.47 34.77
C LYS A 369 1.08 -6.81 35.75
N LYS A 370 2.24 -7.25 35.24
CA LYS A 370 3.43 -7.51 36.07
C LYS A 370 4.00 -6.24 36.71
N GLN A 371 3.63 -5.07 36.22
CA GLN A 371 4.00 -3.75 36.74
C GLN A 371 2.88 -3.12 37.59
N ASN A 372 1.87 -3.89 37.98
CA ASN A 372 0.72 -3.44 38.77
C ASN A 372 -0.16 -2.42 37.99
N VAL A 373 -0.28 -2.58 36.69
CA VAL A 373 -1.18 -1.83 35.80
C VAL A 373 -2.23 -2.76 35.25
N ASP A 374 -3.49 -2.49 35.57
CA ASP A 374 -4.65 -3.22 35.02
C ASP A 374 -5.08 -2.61 33.70
N VAL A 375 -5.05 -3.41 32.63
CA VAL A 375 -5.48 -2.98 31.29
C VAL A 375 -6.73 -3.73 30.88
N LYS A 376 -7.80 -2.97 30.60
CA LYS A 376 -9.02 -3.50 29.99
C LYS A 376 -8.90 -3.40 28.47
N LEU A 377 -8.83 -4.56 27.79
CA LEU A 377 -8.84 -4.59 26.32
C LEU A 377 -10.27 -4.45 25.79
N LEU A 378 -10.44 -3.57 24.79
CA LEU A 378 -11.67 -3.42 24.02
C LEU A 378 -11.35 -3.70 22.54
N SER A 379 -11.74 -4.89 22.09
CA SER A 379 -11.65 -5.33 20.69
C SER A 379 -12.84 -4.78 19.91
N LEU A 380 -12.57 -3.97 18.87
CA LEU A 380 -13.59 -3.19 18.17
C LEU A 380 -13.37 -3.23 16.65
N PRO A 381 -14.45 -3.21 15.84
CA PRO A 381 -14.32 -2.92 14.43
C PRO A 381 -13.59 -1.56 14.21
N LYS A 382 -12.75 -1.48 13.18
CA LYS A 382 -11.90 -0.30 12.88
C LYS A 382 -12.67 1.02 12.95
N LYS A 383 -13.87 1.09 12.36
CA LYS A 383 -14.71 2.31 12.35
C LYS A 383 -15.08 2.76 13.77
N GLU A 384 -15.47 1.82 14.65
CA GLU A 384 -15.82 2.13 16.03
C GLU A 384 -14.58 2.53 16.86
N ARG A 385 -13.45 1.84 16.66
CA ARG A 385 -12.18 2.21 17.29
C ARG A 385 -11.81 3.66 16.97
N LEU A 386 -11.82 4.04 15.69
CA LEU A 386 -11.53 5.42 15.25
C LEU A 386 -12.54 6.43 15.82
N ALA A 387 -13.82 6.09 15.90
CA ALA A 387 -14.83 6.96 16.47
C ALA A 387 -14.58 7.21 17.97
N ARG A 388 -14.17 6.20 18.74
CA ARG A 388 -13.80 6.34 20.15
C ARG A 388 -12.54 7.16 20.33
N GLU A 389 -11.52 6.92 19.52
CA GLU A 389 -10.29 7.73 19.52
C GLU A 389 -10.59 9.21 19.28
N GLY A 390 -11.45 9.52 18.30
CA GLY A 390 -11.86 10.89 17.99
C GLY A 390 -12.61 11.58 19.14
N ARG A 391 -13.36 10.83 19.96
CA ARG A 391 -14.02 11.34 21.16
C ARG A 391 -13.11 11.39 22.39
N GLY A 392 -11.94 10.75 22.35
CA GLY A 392 -11.04 10.62 23.50
C GLY A 392 -11.48 9.55 24.52
N ASP A 393 -12.35 8.61 24.13
CA ASP A 393 -12.90 7.55 24.99
C ASP A 393 -11.91 6.36 25.11
N TYR A 394 -10.68 6.61 25.54
CA TYR A 394 -9.62 5.61 25.70
C TYR A 394 -8.45 6.18 26.50
N ASP A 395 -7.61 5.31 27.03
CA ASP A 395 -6.29 5.63 27.57
C ASP A 395 -5.20 5.26 26.59
N LEU A 396 -5.20 4.00 26.12
CA LEU A 396 -4.27 3.47 25.14
C LEU A 396 -5.02 3.01 23.89
N SER A 397 -4.41 3.13 22.70
CA SER A 397 -4.97 2.54 21.48
C SER A 397 -3.85 2.02 20.58
N LEU A 398 -3.96 0.74 20.18
CA LEU A 398 -3.08 0.16 19.17
C LEU A 398 -3.49 0.68 17.79
N ALA A 399 -2.66 1.52 17.23
CA ALA A 399 -2.88 2.17 15.94
C ALA A 399 -1.80 1.77 14.93
N SER A 400 -2.05 2.01 13.66
CA SER A 400 -1.04 1.83 12.63
C SER A 400 -1.13 2.91 11.55
N TRP A 401 -0.02 3.13 10.85
CA TRP A 401 0.04 3.99 9.68
C TRP A 401 0.94 3.39 8.62
N ALA A 402 0.49 3.37 7.37
CA ALA A 402 1.30 3.11 6.20
C ALA A 402 1.58 4.44 5.49
N PRO A 403 2.74 4.61 4.85
CA PRO A 403 3.07 5.88 4.20
C PRO A 403 2.23 6.10 2.94
N ASP A 404 1.67 7.30 2.80
CA ASP A 404 0.95 7.70 1.58
C ASP A 404 1.89 8.20 0.49
N TYR A 405 3.09 8.65 0.89
CA TYR A 405 4.16 9.14 0.01
C TYR A 405 5.53 8.89 0.65
N GLN A 406 6.58 8.88 -0.17
CA GLN A 406 7.94 8.54 0.24
C GLN A 406 8.63 9.74 0.92
N ASP A 407 8.22 10.02 2.16
CA ASP A 407 8.83 11.05 2.99
C ASP A 407 8.47 10.85 4.47
N ALA A 408 9.38 11.23 5.38
CA ALA A 408 9.17 11.10 6.83
C ALA A 408 7.94 11.88 7.33
N THR A 409 7.57 12.96 6.66
CA THR A 409 6.40 13.78 7.05
C THR A 409 5.08 13.04 6.95
N THR A 410 4.99 11.93 6.19
CA THR A 410 3.78 11.08 6.16
C THR A 410 3.43 10.53 7.55
N TYR A 411 4.44 10.30 8.40
CA TYR A 411 4.26 9.89 9.79
C TYR A 411 4.27 11.09 10.75
N LEU A 412 5.26 11.96 10.62
CA LEU A 412 5.49 13.02 11.61
C LEU A 412 4.37 14.05 11.62
N ASN A 413 3.77 14.38 10.48
CA ASN A 413 2.66 15.33 10.43
C ASN A 413 1.41 14.85 11.19
N LEU A 414 1.23 13.54 11.41
CA LEU A 414 0.12 12.99 12.18
C LEU A 414 0.03 13.55 13.61
N PHE A 415 1.18 13.97 14.17
CA PHE A 415 1.31 14.35 15.56
C PHE A 415 1.42 15.87 15.78
N THR A 416 1.30 16.68 14.71
CA THR A 416 1.28 18.15 14.86
C THR A 416 0.06 18.62 15.63
N THR A 417 0.21 19.72 16.35
CA THR A 417 -0.87 20.31 17.15
C THR A 417 -2.07 20.64 16.25
N GLY A 418 -3.24 20.11 16.60
CA GLY A 418 -4.48 20.34 15.87
C GLY A 418 -4.68 19.49 14.61
N ASN A 419 -3.74 18.60 14.25
CA ASN A 419 -3.95 17.66 13.17
C ASN A 419 -5.09 16.67 13.51
N PRO A 420 -6.04 16.39 12.59
CA PRO A 420 -7.16 15.48 12.84
C PRO A 420 -6.74 14.06 13.26
N PHE A 421 -5.57 13.61 12.86
CA PHE A 421 -5.02 12.31 13.25
C PHE A 421 -4.33 12.32 14.63
N ASN A 422 -4.06 13.50 15.19
CA ASN A 422 -3.52 13.64 16.56
C ASN A 422 -4.64 13.48 17.59
N MET A 423 -5.15 12.27 17.72
CA MET A 423 -6.28 11.96 18.60
C MET A 423 -5.88 11.87 20.08
N MET A 424 -4.55 11.76 20.38
CA MET A 424 -4.02 11.68 21.74
C MET A 424 -3.91 13.03 22.46
N GLY A 425 -3.96 14.13 21.72
CA GLY A 425 -3.89 15.48 22.31
C GLY A 425 -2.47 16.00 22.54
N TYR A 426 -1.47 15.35 21.95
CA TYR A 426 -0.08 15.83 21.97
C TYR A 426 0.01 17.26 21.42
N SER A 427 0.76 18.13 22.09
CA SER A 427 0.98 19.51 21.65
C SER A 427 2.34 19.99 22.10
N ASN A 428 3.24 20.20 21.14
CA ASN A 428 4.59 20.72 21.39
C ASN A 428 4.99 21.75 20.34
N LYS A 429 5.09 23.03 20.76
CA LYS A 429 5.41 24.15 19.86
C LYS A 429 6.78 24.01 19.18
N GLN A 430 7.74 23.30 19.80
CA GLN A 430 9.04 23.06 19.18
C GLN A 430 8.94 22.00 18.09
N TYR A 431 8.17 20.94 18.31
CA TYR A 431 7.85 19.92 17.34
C TYR A 431 7.19 20.54 16.09
N ASP A 432 6.13 21.32 16.29
CA ASP A 432 5.42 21.98 15.17
C ASP A 432 6.34 22.92 14.41
N ARG A 433 7.24 23.62 15.09
CA ARG A 433 8.21 24.53 14.46
C ARG A 433 9.24 23.77 13.61
N LEU A 434 9.75 22.65 14.10
CA LEU A 434 10.70 21.82 13.36
C LEU A 434 10.09 21.30 12.06
N LEU A 435 8.86 20.79 12.11
CA LEU A 435 8.16 20.31 10.91
C LEU A 435 7.86 21.45 9.93
N LYS A 436 7.41 22.60 10.43
CA LYS A 436 7.20 23.78 9.58
C LYS A 436 8.48 24.28 8.91
N GLN A 437 9.63 24.22 9.60
CA GLN A 437 10.91 24.54 9.00
C GLN A 437 11.32 23.52 7.95
N ALA A 438 11.10 22.22 8.22
CA ALA A 438 11.38 21.16 7.27
C ALA A 438 10.52 21.23 6.00
N GLU A 439 9.28 21.72 6.07
CA GLU A 439 8.43 21.93 4.89
C GLU A 439 9.02 22.93 3.89
N SER A 440 9.70 23.96 4.37
CA SER A 440 10.27 25.04 3.53
C SER A 440 11.76 24.85 3.22
N GLU A 441 12.43 23.87 3.80
CA GLU A 441 13.84 23.59 3.58
C GLU A 441 14.05 22.81 2.27
N LEU A 442 14.75 23.42 1.32
CA LEU A 442 15.05 22.81 0.02
C LEU A 442 16.34 21.99 0.02
N ASP A 443 17.25 22.26 0.96
CA ASP A 443 18.44 21.46 1.16
C ASP A 443 18.05 20.15 1.88
N GLN A 444 18.15 19.03 1.16
CA GLN A 444 17.69 17.74 1.67
C GLN A 444 18.41 17.31 2.95
N ASP A 445 19.72 17.55 3.06
CA ASP A 445 20.47 17.10 4.26
C ASP A 445 20.07 17.93 5.50
N LYS A 446 19.86 19.23 5.35
CA LYS A 446 19.35 20.08 6.44
C LYS A 446 17.91 19.70 6.80
N ARG A 447 17.10 19.39 5.80
CA ARG A 447 15.72 18.96 5.99
C ARG A 447 15.65 17.67 6.80
N LEU A 448 16.45 16.65 6.47
CA LEU A 448 16.52 15.39 7.21
C LEU A 448 16.92 15.59 8.67
N VAL A 449 17.85 16.52 8.96
CA VAL A 449 18.23 16.87 10.35
C VAL A 449 17.03 17.46 11.11
N LEU A 450 16.22 18.32 10.49
CA LEU A 450 15.04 18.89 11.13
C LEU A 450 14.00 17.81 11.44
N LEU A 451 13.75 16.90 10.50
CA LEU A 451 12.80 15.78 10.65
C LEU A 451 13.27 14.80 11.73
N SER A 452 14.56 14.45 11.76
CA SER A 452 15.13 13.57 12.79
C SER A 452 15.03 14.18 14.19
N LYS A 453 15.25 15.50 14.33
CA LYS A 453 15.04 16.21 15.60
C LYS A 453 13.56 16.21 16.02
N ALA A 454 12.63 16.35 15.08
CA ALA A 454 11.21 16.27 15.38
C ALA A 454 10.82 14.86 15.84
N GLU A 455 11.26 13.80 15.17
CA GLU A 455 11.03 12.43 15.61
C GLU A 455 11.58 12.18 17.02
N SER A 456 12.83 12.57 17.26
CA SER A 456 13.46 12.43 18.58
C SER A 456 12.67 13.12 19.69
N LEU A 457 12.17 14.32 19.42
CA LEU A 457 11.37 15.07 20.38
C LEU A 457 10.02 14.40 20.67
N LEU A 458 9.33 13.90 19.63
CA LEU A 458 8.06 13.14 19.74
C LEU A 458 8.23 11.91 20.64
N LEU A 459 9.30 11.15 20.38
CA LEU A 459 9.62 9.93 21.13
C LEU A 459 10.11 10.23 22.53
N ASP A 460 10.91 11.27 22.73
CA ASP A 460 11.32 11.71 24.06
C ASP A 460 10.11 12.16 24.89
N ASP A 461 9.17 12.91 24.33
CA ASP A 461 7.92 13.29 24.99
C ASP A 461 7.00 12.10 25.22
N GLN A 462 7.26 10.97 24.61
CA GLN A 462 6.48 9.73 24.71
C GLN A 462 4.98 9.95 24.41
N ALA A 463 4.69 10.71 23.38
CA ALA A 463 3.30 10.88 22.92
C ALA A 463 2.73 9.59 22.33
N ILE A 464 3.61 8.75 21.79
CA ILE A 464 3.33 7.41 21.30
C ILE A 464 4.35 6.42 21.83
N SER A 465 4.00 5.14 21.82
CA SER A 465 4.94 4.03 21.98
C SER A 465 5.00 3.28 20.64
N PRO A 466 6.06 3.42 19.83
CA PRO A 466 6.26 2.56 18.68
C PRO A 466 6.35 1.10 19.12
N VAL A 467 5.73 0.20 18.37
CA VAL A 467 5.66 -1.22 18.73
C VAL A 467 6.46 -2.07 17.76
N TYR A 468 6.10 -2.01 16.47
CA TYR A 468 6.82 -2.76 15.46
C TYR A 468 6.59 -2.18 14.06
N GLN A 469 7.56 -2.45 13.17
CA GLN A 469 7.43 -2.29 11.74
C GLN A 469 6.98 -3.60 11.11
N ARG A 470 5.86 -3.57 10.37
CA ARG A 470 5.28 -4.77 9.77
C ARG A 470 6.13 -5.30 8.62
N LYS A 471 6.31 -6.62 8.63
CA LYS A 471 6.63 -7.37 7.42
C LYS A 471 5.51 -8.34 7.10
N ASN A 472 5.19 -8.44 5.82
CA ASN A 472 4.24 -9.40 5.28
C ASN A 472 5.03 -10.61 4.78
N ALA A 473 4.71 -11.79 5.26
CA ALA A 473 5.25 -13.06 4.77
C ALA A 473 4.30 -13.63 3.70
N PHE A 474 4.86 -14.21 2.65
CA PHE A 474 4.09 -14.82 1.57
C PHE A 474 4.89 -15.91 0.84
N LEU A 475 4.17 -16.80 0.19
CA LEU A 475 4.71 -17.73 -0.79
C LEU A 475 4.62 -17.12 -2.18
N GLN A 476 5.65 -17.30 -2.99
CA GLN A 476 5.68 -16.90 -4.39
C GLN A 476 6.32 -18.01 -5.23
N ASN A 477 5.62 -18.44 -6.27
CA ASN A 477 6.15 -19.40 -7.23
C ASN A 477 7.48 -18.88 -7.81
N THR A 478 8.51 -19.72 -7.77
CA THR A 478 9.87 -19.34 -8.20
C THR A 478 9.99 -19.05 -9.70
N GLU A 479 9.00 -19.44 -10.50
CA GLU A 479 8.91 -19.11 -11.93
C GLU A 479 8.32 -17.70 -12.18
N VAL A 480 7.73 -17.07 -11.17
CA VAL A 480 7.26 -15.68 -11.21
C VAL A 480 8.39 -14.76 -10.76
N LYS A 481 8.86 -13.93 -11.68
CA LYS A 481 9.93 -12.94 -11.45
C LYS A 481 9.39 -11.53 -11.47
N ASN A 482 10.12 -10.64 -10.84
CA ASN A 482 9.88 -9.18 -10.89
C ASN A 482 8.46 -8.77 -10.46
N LEU A 483 7.81 -9.53 -9.57
CA LEU A 483 6.60 -9.08 -8.91
C LEU A 483 6.98 -7.94 -7.96
N ALA A 484 6.89 -6.72 -8.45
CA ALA A 484 7.27 -5.54 -7.70
C ALA A 484 6.33 -5.29 -6.51
N ARG A 485 6.92 -5.09 -5.34
CA ARG A 485 6.22 -4.71 -4.12
C ARG A 485 6.71 -3.34 -3.67
N HIS A 486 5.78 -2.46 -3.35
CA HIS A 486 6.08 -1.08 -3.02
C HIS A 486 5.90 -0.83 -1.53
N ASN A 487 6.88 -0.14 -0.94
CA ASN A 487 6.88 0.25 0.47
C ASN A 487 6.07 1.53 0.73
N VAL A 488 5.52 2.13 -0.33
CA VAL A 488 4.70 3.36 -0.29
C VAL A 488 3.53 3.24 -1.27
N GLY A 489 2.36 3.69 -0.87
CA GLY A 489 1.18 3.73 -1.72
C GLY A 489 0.58 2.35 -1.99
N THR A 490 0.56 1.93 -3.24
CA THR A 490 0.06 0.59 -3.63
C THR A 490 1.08 -0.49 -3.35
N ASP A 491 0.66 -1.60 -2.74
CA ASP A 491 1.57 -2.65 -2.29
C ASP A 491 2.23 -3.44 -3.43
N ILE A 492 1.58 -3.55 -4.60
CA ILE A 492 2.00 -4.45 -5.70
C ILE A 492 1.87 -3.78 -7.06
N SER A 493 2.81 -4.06 -7.97
CA SER A 493 2.71 -3.73 -9.39
C SER A 493 2.93 -4.95 -10.27
N TYR A 494 1.93 -5.32 -11.06
CA TYR A 494 1.99 -6.44 -11.99
C TYR A 494 2.71 -6.09 -13.30
N LYS A 495 2.91 -4.82 -13.59
CA LYS A 495 3.56 -4.34 -14.83
C LYS A 495 4.90 -5.02 -15.12
N TYR A 496 5.67 -5.30 -14.08
CA TYR A 496 7.05 -5.78 -14.20
C TYR A 496 7.17 -7.31 -14.19
N VAL A 497 6.05 -8.01 -13.94
CA VAL A 497 6.04 -9.47 -13.80
C VAL A 497 6.52 -10.16 -15.09
N GLU A 498 7.39 -11.15 -14.90
CA GLU A 498 7.80 -12.11 -15.92
C GLU A 498 7.47 -13.52 -15.44
N ILE A 499 7.01 -14.38 -16.36
CA ILE A 499 6.69 -15.77 -16.07
C ILE A 499 7.61 -16.65 -16.92
N GLU A 500 8.42 -17.49 -16.24
CA GLU A 500 9.43 -18.37 -16.85
C GLU A 500 8.94 -19.81 -17.00
N ARG A 501 7.63 -20.07 -16.96
CA ARG A 501 7.06 -21.40 -17.20
C ARG A 501 7.39 -21.88 -18.60
N LYS A 502 7.86 -23.14 -18.68
CA LYS A 502 8.19 -23.83 -19.95
C LYS A 502 6.94 -24.45 -20.57
#